data_efaa05ee6b5a3e51aa8d890feaa6f133
#
_entry.id   efaa05ee6b5a3e51aa8d890feaa6f133
#
_cell.length_a   1.000
_cell.length_b   1.000
_cell.length_c   1.000
_cell.angle_alpha   90.00
_cell.angle_beta   90.00
_cell.angle_gamma   90.00
#
_symmetry.space_group_name_H-M   'P 1'
#
loop_
_entity.id
_entity.type
_entity.pdbx_description
1 polymer ?
#
loop_
_entity_poly.entity_id
_entity_poly.type
_entity_poly.pdbx_seq_one_letter_code
_entity_poly.pdbx_strand_id
1 'polypeptide(L)'
;MPDGMRWSEMRGLIERIESLDRINTDVIQINKTGAEYINRYQGDVVDPTNILLEYEGGPTFSIVSQNLGSGFYFRAGDYLQLDTGTVYNVVEDVPSFQSSFNVHRPVKEAIGTYELLAVGSDVSFEVICVEMPTWTIFGYDQVRWSGSFVFVEVV
;
A
#
# COMPACT_ATOMS: atom_id res chain seq x y z
N MET A 1 6.79 0.66 19.15
CA MET A 1 5.48 0.93 19.76
C MET A 1 5.68 1.79 21.00
N PRO A 2 4.79 2.73 21.34
CA PRO A 2 4.92 3.48 22.58
C PRO A 2 4.84 2.54 23.78
N ASP A 3 5.74 2.74 24.75
CA ASP A 3 5.69 2.06 26.05
C ASP A 3 4.38 2.44 26.76
N GLY A 4 3.62 1.45 27.22
CA GLY A 4 2.45 1.69 28.04
C GLY A 4 1.09 1.62 27.34
N MET A 5 0.98 0.96 26.19
CA MET A 5 -0.34 0.63 25.63
C MET A 5 -1.08 -0.35 26.56
N ARG A 6 -2.39 -0.15 26.71
CA ARG A 6 -3.22 -1.04 27.50
C ARG A 6 -3.45 -2.36 26.76
N TRP A 7 -3.45 -3.47 27.49
CA TRP A 7 -3.78 -4.76 26.93
C TRP A 7 -5.17 -4.78 26.30
N SER A 8 -6.14 -4.15 26.95
CA SER A 8 -7.51 -4.03 26.47
C SER A 8 -7.63 -3.35 25.11
N GLU A 9 -6.71 -2.44 24.77
CA GLU A 9 -6.69 -1.73 23.47
C GLU A 9 -6.10 -2.60 22.36
N MET A 10 -5.13 -3.45 22.68
CA MET A 10 -4.40 -4.26 21.70
C MET A 10 -4.96 -5.66 21.52
N ARG A 11 -5.73 -6.14 22.49
CA ARG A 11 -6.25 -7.51 22.51
C ARG A 11 -7.01 -7.88 21.23
N GLY A 12 -7.90 -7.01 20.76
CA GLY A 12 -8.68 -7.27 19.55
C GLY A 12 -7.83 -7.40 18.29
N LEU A 13 -6.76 -6.61 18.18
CA LEU A 13 -5.82 -6.71 17.05
C LEU A 13 -5.04 -8.03 17.11
N ILE A 14 -4.56 -8.40 18.29
CA ILE A 14 -3.81 -9.66 18.49
C ILE A 14 -4.69 -10.86 18.18
N GLU A 15 -5.90 -10.92 18.75
CA GLU A 15 -6.86 -11.99 18.52
C GLU A 15 -7.22 -12.11 17.02
N ARG A 16 -7.36 -10.97 16.30
CA ARG A 16 -7.57 -10.97 14.86
C ARG A 16 -6.39 -11.58 14.12
N ILE A 17 -5.16 -11.16 14.41
CA ILE A 17 -3.95 -11.67 13.76
C ILE A 17 -3.75 -13.16 14.08
N GLU A 18 -3.98 -13.56 15.32
CA GLU A 18 -3.88 -14.97 15.74
C GLU A 18 -4.94 -15.85 15.06
N SER A 19 -6.14 -15.32 14.85
CA SER A 19 -7.23 -16.06 14.17
C SER A 19 -6.91 -16.36 12.70
N LEU A 20 -6.02 -15.61 12.08
CA LEU A 20 -5.54 -15.84 10.71
C LEU A 20 -4.45 -16.93 10.65
N ASP A 21 -4.00 -17.44 11.80
CA ASP A 21 -3.02 -18.54 11.94
C ASP A 21 -1.75 -18.39 11.08
N ARG A 22 -1.36 -17.13 10.80
CA ARG A 22 -0.19 -16.78 9.97
C ARG A 22 -0.17 -17.41 8.58
N ILE A 23 -1.29 -17.92 8.13
CA ILE A 23 -1.48 -18.58 6.84
C ILE A 23 -2.47 -17.79 5.99
N ASN A 24 -3.53 -17.31 6.62
CA ASN A 24 -4.54 -16.52 5.93
C ASN A 24 -4.11 -15.06 5.83
N THR A 25 -4.58 -14.41 4.77
CA THR A 25 -4.27 -13.01 4.49
C THR A 25 -5.18 -12.06 5.25
N ASP A 26 -4.69 -10.88 5.55
CA ASP A 26 -5.45 -9.72 5.99
C ASP A 26 -5.16 -8.54 5.06
N VAL A 27 -6.03 -7.56 5.06
CA VAL A 27 -5.88 -6.32 4.29
C VAL A 27 -5.48 -5.20 5.23
N ILE A 28 -4.37 -4.57 4.93
CA ILE A 28 -3.88 -3.41 5.68
C ILE A 28 -3.73 -2.19 4.78
N GLN A 29 -4.01 -1.01 5.33
CA GLN A 29 -3.66 0.27 4.73
C GLN A 29 -2.49 0.88 5.51
N ILE A 30 -1.51 1.43 4.79
CA ILE A 30 -0.43 2.19 5.41
C ILE A 30 -0.94 3.63 5.62
N ASN A 31 -1.92 3.77 6.48
CA ASN A 31 -2.49 5.06 6.85
C ASN A 31 -2.29 5.28 8.34
N LYS A 32 -1.37 6.17 8.69
CA LYS A 32 -1.11 6.55 10.08
C LYS A 32 -1.71 7.92 10.35
N THR A 33 -2.65 8.00 11.27
CA THR A 33 -3.26 9.26 11.69
C THR A 33 -2.18 10.30 12.05
N GLY A 34 -2.22 11.46 11.38
CA GLY A 34 -1.23 12.53 11.50
C GLY A 34 0.04 12.35 10.65
N ALA A 35 0.10 11.30 9.83
CA ALA A 35 1.21 11.04 8.91
C ALA A 35 0.73 10.63 7.50
N GLU A 36 -0.49 10.98 7.16
CA GLU A 36 -1.13 10.68 5.87
C GLU A 36 -0.34 11.28 4.68
N TYR A 37 0.43 12.33 4.94
CA TYR A 37 1.28 12.98 3.95
C TYR A 37 2.42 12.07 3.43
N ILE A 38 2.80 11.02 4.19
CA ILE A 38 3.93 10.14 3.81
C ILE A 38 3.60 9.34 2.54
N ASN A 39 2.36 8.87 2.43
CA ASN A 39 1.91 8.05 1.32
C ASN A 39 0.87 8.76 0.44
N ARG A 40 0.70 10.07 0.64
CA ARG A 40 -0.26 10.85 -0.13
C ARG A 40 0.14 10.85 -1.59
N TYR A 41 -0.86 10.67 -2.47
CA TYR A 41 -0.68 10.90 -3.90
C TYR A 41 -0.13 12.29 -4.18
N GLN A 42 0.90 12.39 -5.00
CA GLN A 42 1.67 13.60 -5.25
C GLN A 42 1.52 14.12 -6.70
N GLY A 43 0.77 13.42 -7.53
CA GLY A 43 0.46 13.88 -8.89
C GLY A 43 -0.57 15.02 -8.91
N ASP A 44 -0.82 15.54 -10.10
CA ASP A 44 -1.69 16.69 -10.34
C ASP A 44 -3.07 16.30 -10.90
N VAL A 45 -3.36 15.00 -11.05
CA VAL A 45 -4.64 14.50 -11.53
C VAL A 45 -5.67 14.57 -10.40
N VAL A 46 -6.78 15.24 -10.63
CA VAL A 46 -7.83 15.46 -9.61
C VAL A 46 -8.50 14.15 -9.19
N ASP A 47 -8.71 13.26 -10.14
CA ASP A 47 -9.26 11.91 -9.89
C ASP A 47 -8.38 10.88 -10.59
N PRO A 48 -7.30 10.44 -9.91
CA PRO A 48 -6.35 9.51 -10.52
C PRO A 48 -6.90 8.11 -10.75
N THR A 49 -8.03 7.72 -10.12
CA THR A 49 -8.67 6.43 -10.37
C THR A 49 -9.29 6.32 -11.77
N ASN A 50 -9.50 7.44 -12.46
CA ASN A 50 -9.93 7.45 -13.87
C ASN A 50 -8.78 7.23 -14.87
N ILE A 51 -7.56 7.03 -14.42
CA ILE A 51 -6.42 6.73 -15.29
C ILE A 51 -6.46 5.24 -15.66
N LEU A 52 -6.48 4.96 -16.96
CA LEU A 52 -6.32 3.60 -17.48
C LEU A 52 -4.84 3.34 -17.78
N LEU A 53 -4.36 2.21 -17.31
CA LEU A 53 -3.01 1.73 -17.53
C LEU A 53 -3.03 0.54 -18.47
N GLU A 54 -2.13 0.51 -19.45
CA GLU A 54 -1.90 -0.63 -20.32
C GLU A 54 -0.56 -1.27 -19.98
N TYR A 55 -0.58 -2.59 -19.85
CA TYR A 55 0.60 -3.39 -19.64
C TYR A 55 0.93 -4.21 -20.90
N GLU A 56 2.14 -4.01 -21.42
CA GLU A 56 2.64 -4.70 -22.61
C GLU A 56 3.84 -5.62 -22.32
N GLY A 57 4.32 -5.62 -21.08
CA GLY A 57 5.44 -6.46 -20.65
C GLY A 57 6.54 -5.70 -19.88
N GLY A 58 7.31 -6.43 -19.08
CA GLY A 58 8.40 -5.87 -18.27
C GLY A 58 7.93 -5.15 -16.99
N PRO A 59 8.65 -4.14 -16.49
CA PRO A 59 8.26 -3.33 -15.33
C PRO A 59 7.53 -2.03 -15.72
N THR A 60 6.99 -1.93 -16.94
CA THR A 60 6.51 -0.68 -17.54
C THR A 60 5.02 -0.71 -17.77
N PHE A 61 4.33 0.36 -17.38
CA PHE A 61 2.95 0.66 -17.75
C PHE A 61 2.90 1.83 -18.74
N SER A 62 1.92 1.81 -19.62
CA SER A 62 1.56 2.93 -20.49
C SER A 62 0.23 3.55 -20.04
N ILE A 63 0.11 4.88 -20.14
CA ILE A 63 -1.11 5.62 -19.81
C ILE A 63 -1.95 5.76 -21.06
N VAL A 64 -3.17 5.19 -21.06
CA VAL A 64 -4.04 5.14 -22.26
C VAL A 64 -5.17 6.16 -22.23
N SER A 65 -5.53 6.66 -21.05
CA SER A 65 -6.75 7.44 -20.90
C SER A 65 -6.61 8.70 -20.08
N GLN A 66 -5.90 9.64 -20.40
CA GLN A 66 -6.14 11.03 -19.99
C GLN A 66 -5.09 11.95 -20.59
N ASN A 67 -5.51 13.08 -21.06
CA ASN A 67 -4.58 14.13 -21.45
C ASN A 67 -4.55 15.15 -20.30
N LEU A 68 -3.60 14.99 -19.39
CA LEU A 68 -3.28 16.01 -18.41
C LEU A 68 -2.54 17.11 -19.16
N GLY A 69 -3.15 18.26 -19.40
CA GLY A 69 -2.57 19.34 -20.21
C GLY A 69 -1.23 19.88 -19.68
N SER A 70 -0.97 19.76 -18.38
CA SER A 70 0.31 20.12 -17.71
C SER A 70 0.39 19.43 -16.34
N GLY A 71 1.60 19.34 -15.78
CA GLY A 71 1.85 18.72 -14.48
C GLY A 71 2.29 17.27 -14.58
N PHE A 72 1.98 16.48 -13.56
CA PHE A 72 2.43 15.10 -13.43
C PHE A 72 1.25 14.15 -13.24
N TYR A 73 1.27 13.04 -13.95
CA TYR A 73 0.36 11.92 -13.66
C TYR A 73 0.70 11.30 -12.31
N PHE A 74 1.98 11.02 -12.07
CA PHE A 74 2.49 10.41 -10.85
C PHE A 74 3.83 11.02 -10.49
N ARG A 75 4.19 10.93 -9.22
CA ARG A 75 5.53 11.25 -8.74
C ARG A 75 6.23 9.97 -8.27
N ALA A 76 7.56 10.02 -8.31
CA ALA A 76 8.36 8.95 -7.73
C ALA A 76 7.96 8.72 -6.26
N GLY A 77 7.63 7.47 -5.93
CA GLY A 77 7.13 7.09 -4.60
C GLY A 77 5.61 6.98 -4.48
N ASP A 78 4.84 7.41 -5.47
CA ASP A 78 3.38 7.21 -5.46
C ASP A 78 3.05 5.71 -5.52
N TYR A 79 2.09 5.29 -4.71
CA TYR A 79 1.52 3.95 -4.75
C TYR A 79 0.31 3.91 -5.67
N LEU A 80 0.24 2.85 -6.46
CA LEU A 80 -0.85 2.55 -7.39
C LEU A 80 -1.41 1.17 -7.07
N GLN A 81 -2.72 1.06 -6.89
CA GLN A 81 -3.40 -0.23 -6.75
C GLN A 81 -4.27 -0.46 -7.98
N LEU A 82 -4.03 -1.56 -8.68
CA LEU A 82 -4.84 -1.97 -9.82
C LEU A 82 -6.16 -2.59 -9.35
N ASP A 83 -7.10 -2.70 -10.26
CA ASP A 83 -8.38 -3.39 -10.08
C ASP A 83 -8.22 -4.88 -9.74
N THR A 84 -7.06 -5.49 -10.06
CA THR A 84 -6.64 -6.83 -9.63
C THR A 84 -6.29 -6.91 -8.14
N GLY A 85 -6.13 -5.77 -7.45
CA GLY A 85 -5.71 -5.69 -6.06
C GLY A 85 -4.20 -5.50 -5.87
N THR A 86 -3.38 -5.75 -6.90
CA THR A 86 -1.93 -5.63 -6.81
C THR A 86 -1.49 -4.17 -6.67
N VAL A 87 -0.53 -3.92 -5.77
CA VAL A 87 0.01 -2.58 -5.52
C VAL A 87 1.40 -2.43 -6.12
N TYR A 88 1.62 -1.34 -6.83
CA TYR A 88 2.91 -0.95 -7.39
C TYR A 88 3.35 0.41 -6.84
N ASN A 89 4.65 0.64 -6.83
CA ASN A 89 5.24 1.93 -6.50
C ASN A 89 5.91 2.51 -7.75
N VAL A 90 5.62 3.76 -8.06
CA VAL A 90 6.21 4.49 -9.19
C VAL A 90 7.63 4.90 -8.84
N VAL A 91 8.59 4.60 -9.71
CA VAL A 91 10.02 4.84 -9.44
C VAL A 91 10.56 6.15 -10.01
N GLU A 92 9.76 6.82 -10.83
CA GLU A 92 10.15 8.06 -11.52
C GLU A 92 9.00 9.06 -11.56
N ASP A 93 9.31 10.34 -11.74
CA ASP A 93 8.30 11.37 -12.01
C ASP A 93 7.74 11.17 -13.42
N VAL A 94 6.41 11.15 -13.54
CA VAL A 94 5.67 10.90 -14.80
C VAL A 94 4.96 12.18 -15.23
N PRO A 95 5.63 13.08 -15.98
CA PRO A 95 5.02 14.31 -16.43
C PRO A 95 3.96 14.07 -17.50
N SER A 96 3.09 15.05 -17.72
CA SER A 96 1.92 14.96 -18.60
C SER A 96 2.24 14.62 -20.07
N PHE A 97 3.47 14.85 -20.51
CA PHE A 97 3.93 14.51 -21.87
C PHE A 97 4.50 13.09 -21.99
N GLN A 98 4.67 12.39 -20.87
CA GLN A 98 5.19 11.02 -20.83
C GLN A 98 4.02 10.04 -20.82
N SER A 99 4.03 9.11 -21.77
CA SER A 99 2.96 8.11 -21.91
C SER A 99 3.27 6.78 -21.25
N SER A 100 4.50 6.56 -20.77
CA SER A 100 4.90 5.30 -20.12
C SER A 100 5.82 5.56 -18.93
N PHE A 101 5.78 4.67 -17.93
CA PHE A 101 6.59 4.77 -16.72
C PHE A 101 6.91 3.40 -16.14
N ASN A 102 7.95 3.37 -15.32
CA ASN A 102 8.41 2.16 -14.65
C ASN A 102 7.90 2.08 -13.22
N VAL A 103 7.70 0.83 -12.76
CA VAL A 103 7.35 0.50 -11.38
C VAL A 103 8.47 -0.30 -10.71
N HIS A 104 8.45 -0.34 -9.38
CA HIS A 104 9.53 -0.87 -8.54
C HIS A 104 9.80 -2.38 -8.70
N ARG A 105 8.89 -3.11 -9.33
CA ARG A 105 9.00 -4.56 -9.54
C ARG A 105 8.42 -4.96 -10.89
N PRO A 106 8.78 -6.15 -11.42
CA PRO A 106 8.13 -6.69 -12.61
C PRO A 106 6.61 -6.78 -12.39
N VAL A 107 5.87 -6.37 -13.40
CA VAL A 107 4.41 -6.47 -13.40
C VAL A 107 4.02 -7.94 -13.51
N LYS A 108 3.10 -8.39 -12.66
CA LYS A 108 2.67 -9.80 -12.57
C LYS A 108 1.38 -10.07 -13.35
N GLU A 109 0.68 -9.01 -13.70
CA GLU A 109 -0.56 -9.08 -14.46
C GLU A 109 -0.32 -9.64 -15.86
N ALA A 110 -1.38 -10.17 -16.46
CA ALA A 110 -1.39 -10.50 -17.88
C ALA A 110 -1.30 -9.22 -18.74
N ILE A 111 -0.86 -9.35 -19.97
CA ILE A 111 -0.91 -8.23 -20.92
C ILE A 111 -2.36 -7.78 -21.08
N GLY A 112 -2.61 -6.48 -20.94
CA GLY A 112 -3.96 -5.90 -20.98
C GLY A 112 -4.06 -4.52 -20.38
N THR A 113 -5.30 -4.03 -20.30
CA THR A 113 -5.65 -2.71 -19.73
C THR A 113 -6.21 -2.89 -18.33
N TYR A 114 -5.81 -2.03 -17.41
CA TYR A 114 -6.15 -2.05 -16.00
C TYR A 114 -6.67 -0.70 -15.53
N GLU A 115 -7.65 -0.73 -14.66
CA GLU A 115 -8.14 0.45 -13.95
C GLU A 115 -7.38 0.63 -12.63
N LEU A 116 -7.22 1.86 -12.19
CA LEU A 116 -6.69 2.14 -10.86
C LEU A 116 -7.84 2.08 -9.84
N LEU A 117 -7.72 1.17 -8.88
CA LEU A 117 -8.65 1.05 -7.76
C LEU A 117 -8.39 2.13 -6.71
N ALA A 118 -7.12 2.40 -6.42
CA ALA A 118 -6.69 3.39 -5.43
C ALA A 118 -5.29 3.91 -5.74
N VAL A 119 -4.95 5.07 -5.19
CA VAL A 119 -3.61 5.66 -5.27
C VAL A 119 -3.19 6.26 -3.93
N GLY A 120 -1.89 6.35 -3.72
CA GLY A 120 -1.31 7.00 -2.56
C GLY A 120 -1.71 6.35 -1.24
N SER A 121 -2.30 7.12 -0.33
CA SER A 121 -2.71 6.66 1.01
C SER A 121 -3.93 5.72 1.02
N ASP A 122 -4.67 5.66 -0.07
CA ASP A 122 -5.90 4.87 -0.15
C ASP A 122 -5.65 3.42 -0.59
N VAL A 123 -4.41 3.12 -1.00
CA VAL A 123 -4.03 1.74 -1.36
C VAL A 123 -4.10 0.80 -0.16
N SER A 124 -4.48 -0.43 -0.44
CA SER A 124 -4.53 -1.51 0.54
C SER A 124 -3.67 -2.69 0.09
N PHE A 125 -2.96 -3.28 1.05
CA PHE A 125 -2.09 -4.42 0.80
C PHE A 125 -2.71 -5.68 1.39
N GLU A 126 -2.76 -6.74 0.60
CA GLU A 126 -3.03 -8.07 1.10
C GLU A 126 -1.75 -8.63 1.71
N VAL A 127 -1.78 -8.97 3.01
CA VAL A 127 -0.58 -9.32 3.76
C VAL A 127 -0.78 -10.53 4.64
N ILE A 128 0.34 -11.20 4.96
CA ILE A 128 0.43 -12.19 6.02
C ILE A 128 1.30 -11.62 7.14
N CYS A 129 0.87 -11.76 8.39
CA CYS A 129 1.69 -11.43 9.54
C CYS A 129 2.65 -12.59 9.82
N VAL A 130 3.93 -12.39 9.52
CA VAL A 130 4.96 -13.42 9.71
C VAL A 130 5.64 -13.35 11.08
N GLU A 131 5.64 -12.18 11.72
CA GLU A 131 6.21 -11.98 13.05
C GLU A 131 5.31 -11.09 13.89
N MET A 132 5.15 -11.47 15.17
CA MET A 132 4.41 -10.70 16.15
C MET A 132 5.37 -10.26 17.28
N PRO A 133 5.17 -9.06 17.83
CA PRO A 133 5.93 -8.64 19.01
C PRO A 133 5.61 -9.54 20.20
N THR A 134 6.57 -9.72 21.08
CA THR A 134 6.33 -10.30 22.40
C THR A 134 5.88 -9.23 23.37
N TRP A 135 5.20 -9.64 24.43
CA TRP A 135 4.74 -8.72 25.48
C TRP A 135 4.89 -9.27 26.87
N THR A 136 5.04 -8.37 27.83
CA THR A 136 5.08 -8.70 29.25
C THR A 136 4.11 -7.80 29.99
N ILE A 137 3.23 -8.38 30.78
CA ILE A 137 2.33 -7.64 31.66
C ILE A 137 3.13 -7.19 32.89
N PHE A 138 3.17 -5.88 33.17
CA PHE A 138 3.90 -5.34 34.32
C PHE A 138 3.02 -4.57 35.32
N GLY A 139 1.73 -4.43 35.01
CA GLY A 139 0.73 -3.77 35.87
C GLY A 139 -0.68 -4.15 35.46
N TYR A 140 -1.68 -3.61 36.15
CA TYR A 140 -3.06 -3.82 35.77
C TYR A 140 -3.31 -3.21 34.38
N ASP A 141 -3.65 -4.07 33.43
CA ASP A 141 -3.92 -3.68 32.01
C ASP A 141 -2.76 -2.92 31.31
N GLN A 142 -1.53 -3.01 31.83
CA GLN A 142 -0.36 -2.38 31.24
C GLN A 142 0.60 -3.43 30.67
N VAL A 143 1.01 -3.22 29.41
CA VAL A 143 1.84 -4.16 28.66
C VAL A 143 3.07 -3.45 28.14
N ARG A 144 4.22 -4.06 28.35
CA ARG A 144 5.46 -3.68 27.69
C ARG A 144 5.66 -4.58 26.47
N TRP A 145 5.87 -3.96 25.32
CA TRP A 145 6.09 -4.63 24.05
C TRP A 145 7.58 -4.72 23.72
N SER A 146 7.97 -5.82 23.12
CA SER A 146 9.31 -6.02 22.56
C SER A 146 9.19 -6.59 21.15
N GLY A 147 9.89 -6.00 20.19
CA GLY A 147 9.78 -6.34 18.78
C GLY A 147 8.70 -5.53 18.04
N SER A 148 8.32 -6.02 16.88
CA SER A 148 7.35 -5.38 15.99
C SER A 148 6.49 -6.41 15.30
N PHE A 149 5.34 -5.98 14.77
CA PHE A 149 4.62 -6.77 13.77
C PHE A 149 5.38 -6.68 12.44
N VAL A 150 5.60 -7.83 11.80
CA VAL A 150 6.17 -7.90 10.46
C VAL A 150 5.12 -8.49 9.53
N PHE A 151 4.70 -7.69 8.58
CA PHE A 151 3.77 -8.09 7.54
C PHE A 151 4.51 -8.27 6.22
N VAL A 152 4.15 -9.30 5.48
CA VAL A 152 4.67 -9.56 4.15
C VAL A 152 3.50 -9.53 3.17
N GLU A 153 3.65 -8.71 2.12
CA GLU A 153 2.66 -8.64 1.05
C GLU A 153 2.59 -9.99 0.33
N VAL A 154 1.36 -10.45 0.10
CA VAL A 154 1.07 -11.63 -0.71
C VAL A 154 0.86 -11.19 -2.14
N VAL A 155 1.78 -11.59 -3.02
CA VAL A 155 1.80 -11.15 -4.41
C VAL A 155 1.76 -12.33 -5.35
#